data_7a7206726fe4c7448c09e73070940b2a
#
_entry.id   7a7206726fe4c7448c09e73070940b2a
#
_cell.length_a   1.000
_cell.length_b   1.000
_cell.length_c   1.000
_cell.angle_alpha   90.00
_cell.angle_beta   90.00
_cell.angle_gamma   90.00
#
_symmetry.space_group_name_H-M   'P 1'
#
loop_
_entity.id
_entity.type
_entity.pdbx_description
1 polymer ?
#
loop_
_entity_poly.entity_id
_entity_poly.type
_entity_poly.pdbx_seq_one_letter_code
_entity_poly.pdbx_strand_id
1 'polypeptide(L)'
;MGIQNTLKALSDPVRREILNMLKNGQLTAGEITEKFEISGAAISRHLSVLKEADLVRDKRDGKFIIYELNASVLEEIMLWLKDLKGDSNND
;
A
#
# COMPACT_ATOMS: atom_id res chain seq x y z
N MET A 1 -8.42 -8.60 -8.58
CA MET A 1 -7.30 -8.44 -7.75
C MET A 1 -6.73 -9.78 -7.40
N GLY A 2 -5.60 -9.91 -7.13
CA GLY A 2 -4.98 -11.16 -6.79
C GLY A 2 -3.58 -10.90 -6.35
N ILE A 3 -2.91 -11.98 -6.01
CA ILE A 3 -1.56 -11.86 -5.47
C ILE A 3 -0.60 -11.18 -6.45
N GLN A 4 -0.82 -11.36 -7.73
CA GLN A 4 0.06 -10.75 -8.72
C GLN A 4 0.02 -9.23 -8.63
N ASN A 5 -1.17 -8.64 -8.49
CA ASN A 5 -1.28 -7.19 -8.34
C ASN A 5 -0.64 -6.72 -7.05
N THR A 6 -0.80 -7.50 -5.99
CA THR A 6 -0.17 -7.18 -4.71
C THR A 6 1.34 -7.18 -4.84
N LEU A 7 1.90 -8.22 -5.44
CA LEU A 7 3.35 -8.31 -5.59
C LEU A 7 3.89 -7.20 -6.47
N LYS A 8 3.16 -6.87 -7.54
CA LYS A 8 3.57 -5.78 -8.42
C LYS A 8 3.60 -4.47 -7.66
N ALA A 9 2.56 -4.21 -6.86
CA ALA A 9 2.49 -2.98 -6.09
C ALA A 9 3.63 -2.89 -5.08
N LEU A 10 4.01 -4.02 -4.49
CA LEU A 10 5.07 -4.05 -3.49
C LEU A 10 6.47 -4.03 -4.09
N SER A 11 6.59 -4.13 -5.40
CA SER A 11 7.91 -4.22 -6.03
C SER A 11 8.64 -2.90 -6.17
N ASP A 12 7.98 -1.78 -5.88
CA ASP A 12 8.56 -0.46 -6.06
C ASP A 12 8.89 0.16 -4.71
N PRO A 13 10.10 0.70 -4.52
CA PRO A 13 10.50 1.25 -3.22
C PRO A 13 9.69 2.47 -2.79
N VAL A 14 9.25 3.30 -3.73
CA VAL A 14 8.42 4.46 -3.36
C VAL A 14 7.09 3.97 -2.81
N ARG A 15 6.50 2.97 -3.45
CA ARG A 15 5.22 2.44 -2.98
C ARG A 15 5.36 1.78 -1.61
N ARG A 16 6.47 1.07 -1.37
CA ARG A 16 6.70 0.50 -0.03
C ARG A 16 6.84 1.59 1.02
N GLU A 17 7.49 2.69 0.66
CA GLU A 17 7.63 3.80 1.62
C GLU A 17 6.28 4.45 1.92
N ILE A 18 5.42 4.59 0.91
CA ILE A 18 4.09 5.11 1.14
C ILE A 18 3.35 4.23 2.15
N LEU A 19 3.43 2.92 1.98
CA LEU A 19 2.79 2.01 2.92
C LEU A 19 3.35 2.16 4.32
N ASN A 20 4.67 2.34 4.44
CA ASN A 20 5.29 2.58 5.74
C ASN A 20 4.75 3.84 6.40
N MET A 21 4.55 4.88 5.62
CA MET A 21 3.99 6.12 6.16
C MET A 21 2.56 5.91 6.67
N LEU A 22 1.76 5.15 5.93
CA LEU A 22 0.36 4.92 6.29
C LEU A 22 0.18 3.97 7.46
N LYS A 23 1.23 3.26 7.82
CA LYS A 23 1.20 2.35 8.95
C LYS A 23 0.86 3.08 10.25
N ASN A 24 1.17 4.35 10.34
CA ASN A 24 0.96 5.14 11.55
C ASN A 24 -0.33 5.96 11.52
N GLY A 25 -1.14 5.79 10.49
CA GLY A 25 -2.42 6.47 10.42
C GLY A 25 -2.69 7.03 9.03
N GLN A 26 -3.85 7.61 8.88
CA GLN A 26 -4.29 8.18 7.61
C GLN A 26 -3.47 9.40 7.24
N LEU A 27 -3.27 9.61 5.94
CA LEU A 27 -2.59 10.80 5.43
C LEU A 27 -3.32 11.28 4.19
N THR A 28 -3.30 12.60 3.98
CA THR A 28 -3.82 13.17 2.75
C THR A 28 -2.80 12.96 1.62
N ALA A 29 -3.28 13.04 0.38
CA ALA A 29 -2.39 12.96 -0.77
C ALA A 29 -1.27 13.99 -0.70
N GLY A 30 -1.60 15.21 -0.25
CA GLY A 30 -0.59 16.26 -0.11
C GLY A 30 0.47 15.94 0.91
N GLU A 31 0.04 15.40 2.06
CA GLU A 31 0.99 14.99 3.10
C GLU A 31 1.94 13.91 2.60
N ILE A 32 1.41 12.97 1.82
CA ILE A 32 2.26 11.93 1.25
C ILE A 32 3.26 12.54 0.28
N THR A 33 2.76 13.39 -0.62
CA THR A 33 3.61 14.00 -1.66
C THR A 33 4.76 14.80 -1.05
N GLU A 34 4.51 15.48 0.05
CA GLU A 34 5.53 16.30 0.70
C GLU A 34 6.75 15.52 1.15
N LYS A 35 6.61 14.22 1.34
CA LYS A 35 7.71 13.40 1.85
C LYS A 35 8.67 12.93 0.75
N PHE A 36 8.35 13.21 -0.49
CA PHE A 36 9.15 12.73 -1.60
C PHE A 36 9.64 13.88 -2.45
N GLU A 37 10.73 13.65 -3.16
CA GLU A 37 11.28 14.65 -4.07
C GLU A 37 10.92 14.36 -5.52
N ILE A 38 9.85 13.61 -5.74
CA ILE A 38 9.34 13.36 -7.08
C ILE A 38 8.02 14.10 -7.25
N SER A 39 7.55 14.18 -8.49
CA SER A 39 6.39 15.01 -8.80
C SER A 39 5.12 14.45 -8.17
N GLY A 40 4.15 15.34 -7.95
CA GLY A 40 2.83 14.90 -7.48
C GLY A 40 2.17 13.95 -8.45
N ALA A 41 2.41 14.11 -9.75
CA ALA A 41 1.86 13.19 -10.74
C ALA A 41 2.42 11.78 -10.56
N ALA A 42 3.71 11.68 -10.25
CA ALA A 42 4.32 10.36 -10.00
C ALA A 42 3.74 9.73 -8.75
N ILE A 43 3.57 10.52 -7.69
CA ILE A 43 2.97 10.01 -6.45
C ILE A 43 1.53 9.54 -6.72
N SER A 44 0.75 10.32 -7.49
CA SER A 44 -0.61 9.91 -7.83
C SER A 44 -0.63 8.57 -8.54
N ARG A 45 0.33 8.35 -9.44
CA ARG A 45 0.40 7.08 -10.16
C ARG A 45 0.70 5.92 -9.20
N HIS A 46 1.62 6.13 -8.28
CA HIS A 46 1.93 5.11 -7.29
C HIS A 46 0.73 4.81 -6.40
N LEU A 47 0.01 5.86 -6.00
CA LEU A 47 -1.19 5.66 -5.18
C LEU A 47 -2.27 4.90 -5.93
N SER A 48 -2.41 5.14 -7.25
CA SER A 48 -3.35 4.39 -8.07
C SER A 48 -3.01 2.91 -8.12
N VAL A 49 -1.73 2.60 -8.26
CA VAL A 49 -1.29 1.19 -8.28
C VAL A 49 -1.60 0.52 -6.95
N LEU A 50 -1.31 1.21 -5.84
CA LEU A 50 -1.60 0.68 -4.52
C LEU A 50 -3.10 0.47 -4.31
N LYS A 51 -3.91 1.41 -4.80
CA LYS A 51 -5.34 1.31 -4.66
C LYS A 51 -5.90 0.14 -5.48
N GLU A 52 -5.40 -0.02 -6.71
CA GLU A 52 -5.85 -1.13 -7.54
C GLU A 52 -5.51 -2.48 -6.96
N ALA A 53 -4.44 -2.55 -6.17
CA ALA A 53 -4.06 -3.78 -5.49
C ALA A 53 -4.77 -3.94 -4.14
N ASP A 54 -5.64 -2.99 -3.81
CA ASP A 54 -6.38 -2.98 -2.54
C ASP A 54 -5.49 -2.90 -1.32
N LEU A 55 -4.28 -2.38 -1.48
CA LEU A 55 -3.37 -2.18 -0.36
C LEU A 55 -3.68 -0.89 0.39
N VAL A 56 -4.34 0.05 -0.27
CA VAL A 56 -4.80 1.27 0.38
C VAL A 56 -6.23 1.53 -0.04
N ARG A 57 -6.94 2.26 0.80
CA ARG A 57 -8.26 2.82 0.48
C ARG A 57 -8.17 4.32 0.52
N ASP A 58 -9.03 4.97 -0.24
CA ASP A 58 -9.09 6.41 -0.20
C ASP A 58 -10.52 6.87 0.04
N LYS A 59 -10.64 8.07 0.54
CA LYS A 59 -11.94 8.71 0.68
C LYS A 59 -11.75 10.21 0.52
N ARG A 60 -12.80 10.86 0.07
CA ARG A 60 -12.76 12.30 -0.08
C ARG A 60 -13.31 12.95 1.19
N ASP A 61 -12.61 13.97 1.66
CA ASP A 61 -13.03 14.76 2.80
C ASP A 61 -12.86 16.22 2.41
N GLY A 62 -13.95 16.85 1.95
CA GLY A 62 -13.88 18.19 1.42
C GLY A 62 -13.03 18.21 0.17
N LYS A 63 -11.99 19.04 0.16
CA LYS A 63 -11.07 19.11 -0.97
C LYS A 63 -9.90 18.16 -0.86
N PHE A 64 -9.85 17.40 0.23
CA PHE A 64 -8.74 16.48 0.46
C PHE A 64 -9.11 15.06 0.08
N ILE A 65 -8.12 14.30 -0.35
CA ILE A 65 -8.26 12.86 -0.53
C ILE A 65 -7.39 12.23 0.53
N ILE A 66 -7.99 11.41 1.37
CA ILE A 66 -7.32 10.79 2.51
C ILE A 66 -7.10 9.31 2.20
N TYR A 67 -5.89 8.85 2.44
CA TYR A 67 -5.51 7.46 2.20
C TYR A 67 -5.27 6.74 3.52
N GLU A 68 -5.64 5.48 3.55
CA GLU A 68 -5.38 4.62 4.71
C GLU A 68 -4.97 3.24 4.26
N LEU A 69 -4.22 2.55 5.10
CA LEU A 69 -3.74 1.21 4.81
C LEU A 69 -4.89 0.22 4.92
N ASN A 70 -4.93 -0.74 4.00
CA ASN A 70 -5.88 -1.84 4.07
C ASN A 70 -5.12 -3.11 4.42
N ALA A 71 -5.18 -3.52 5.68
CA ALA A 71 -4.39 -4.63 6.16
C ALA A 71 -4.86 -6.00 5.66
N SER A 72 -6.10 -6.10 5.17
CA SER A 72 -6.63 -7.39 4.74
C SER A 72 -5.79 -8.06 3.68
N VAL A 73 -5.34 -7.29 2.69
CA VAL A 73 -4.54 -7.83 1.61
C VAL A 73 -3.16 -8.24 2.12
N LEU A 74 -2.62 -7.46 3.05
CA LEU A 74 -1.33 -7.81 3.65
C LEU A 74 -1.43 -9.12 4.42
N GLU A 75 -2.55 -9.34 5.10
CA GLU A 75 -2.76 -10.60 5.81
C GLU A 75 -2.82 -11.78 4.85
N GLU A 76 -3.45 -11.60 3.70
CA GLU A 76 -3.50 -12.65 2.70
C GLU A 76 -2.11 -13.02 2.20
N ILE A 77 -1.28 -12.02 1.93
CA ILE A 77 0.06 -12.29 1.42
C ILE A 77 0.92 -12.94 2.51
N MET A 78 0.72 -12.54 3.76
CA MET A 78 1.43 -13.16 4.87
C MET A 78 1.10 -14.64 5.00
N LEU A 79 -0.18 -14.99 4.86
CA LEU A 79 -0.60 -16.38 4.93
C LEU A 79 0.01 -17.19 3.79
N TRP A 80 0.06 -16.61 2.60
CA TRP A 80 0.67 -17.30 1.47
C TRP A 80 2.15 -17.53 1.71
N LEU A 81 2.85 -16.51 2.22
CA LEU A 81 4.27 -16.65 2.49
C LEU A 81 4.54 -17.71 3.56
N LYS A 82 3.70 -17.77 4.58
CA LYS A 82 3.82 -18.79 5.61
C LYS A 82 3.64 -20.18 5.03
N ASP A 83 2.63 -20.33 4.20
CA ASP A 83 2.35 -21.60 3.57
C ASP A 83 3.52 -22.04 2.69
N LEU A 84 4.04 -21.10 1.92
CA LEU A 84 5.17 -21.37 1.04
C LEU A 84 6.41 -21.78 1.82
N LYS A 85 6.60 -21.16 2.97
CA LYS A 85 7.73 -21.47 3.83
C LYS A 85 7.61 -22.83 4.48
N GLY A 86 6.44 -23.45 4.46
CA GLY A 86 6.25 -24.75 5.08
C GLY A 86 6.16 -24.65 6.57
N ASP A 87 5.49 -23.71 7.09
CA ASP A 87 5.45 -23.40 8.36
C ASP A 87 4.81 -24.24 9.30
N SER A 88 4.51 -24.54 9.55
CA SER A 88 3.82 -25.12 10.41
C SER A 88 4.37 -25.36 11.66
N ASN A 89 4.61 -25.08 11.64
CA ASN A 89 4.82 -25.23 12.60
C ASN A 89 5.42 -25.80 13.18
N ASN A 90 5.58 -25.87 12.83
CA ASN A 90 6.03 -26.29 13.16
C ASN A 90 6.72 -26.52 13.54
N ASP A 91 6.76 -26.46 13.57
CA ASP A 91 7.27 -26.64 14.01
C ASP A 91 7.62 -26.79 14.38
#